data_09a60f5974b32de666ac283e41f17968
#
_entry.id   09a60f5974b32de666ac283e41f17968
#
_cell.length_a   1.000
_cell.length_b   1.000
_cell.length_c   1.000
_cell.angle_alpha   90.00
_cell.angle_beta   90.00
_cell.angle_gamma   90.00
#
_symmetry.space_group_name_H-M   'P 1'
#
loop_
_entity.id
_entity.type
_entity.pdbx_description
1 polymer ?
#
loop_
_entity_poly.entity_id
_entity_poly.type
_entity_poly.pdbx_seq_one_letter_code
_entity_poly.pdbx_strand_id
1 'polypeptide(L)'
;RGLGDVYKRQQEDFIKNLKIKIPENFNFGYDIVDAWAAEEPDKKALLWTNDKGEHIQYTYADLKKYTDMTASYFQSLGIGHGDMVMLILKRRYEFWYSIIALHKLGAVVIPATHLLTKKDIVYRCNAADIKMIVAAGEDVITKHIIDAMPDCPSVKKLVSVGPDIPEGFEDFHKGIEKAAPFVKPEHPNTNEDTSLMYFTSGTTGEPKMVAHDFTYPCLLYTSPSPRDPKTS
;
A
#
# COMPACT_ATOMS: atom_id res chain seq x y z
N ARG A 1 -31.97 26.63 -19.07
CA ARG A 1 -31.09 26.25 -17.95
C ARG A 1 -30.62 24.81 -18.18
N GLY A 2 -29.36 24.64 -18.53
CA GLY A 2 -28.84 23.36 -19.06
C GLY A 2 -28.63 22.30 -17.97
N LEU A 3 -28.65 21.02 -18.39
CA LEU A 3 -28.31 19.86 -17.55
C LEU A 3 -27.00 20.08 -16.74
N GLY A 4 -26.03 20.81 -17.29
CA GLY A 4 -24.77 21.15 -16.62
C GLY A 4 -24.93 21.96 -15.31
N ASP A 5 -25.93 22.88 -15.25
CA ASP A 5 -26.18 23.68 -14.03
C ASP A 5 -26.83 22.84 -12.91
N VAL A 6 -27.63 21.83 -13.30
CA VAL A 6 -28.25 20.89 -12.33
C VAL A 6 -27.19 20.00 -11.71
N TYR A 7 -26.29 19.42 -12.49
CA TYR A 7 -25.19 18.59 -11.99
C TYR A 7 -24.24 19.37 -11.12
N LYS A 8 -23.91 20.61 -11.47
CA LYS A 8 -23.04 21.47 -10.68
C LYS A 8 -23.63 21.79 -9.30
N ARG A 9 -24.92 22.13 -9.24
CA ARG A 9 -25.63 22.35 -7.98
C ARG A 9 -25.70 21.07 -7.13
N GLN A 10 -26.01 19.93 -7.73
CA GLN A 10 -26.04 18.65 -7.01
C GLN A 10 -24.67 18.31 -6.43
N GLN A 11 -23.60 18.57 -7.16
CA GLN A 11 -22.24 18.37 -6.68
C GLN A 11 -21.89 19.34 -5.53
N GLU A 12 -22.24 20.63 -5.66
CA GLU A 12 -22.02 21.63 -4.62
C GLU A 12 -22.82 21.32 -3.35
N ASP A 13 -24.08 20.90 -3.50
CA ASP A 13 -24.94 20.49 -2.38
C ASP A 13 -24.42 19.21 -1.72
N PHE A 14 -23.93 18.24 -2.49
CA PHE A 14 -23.31 17.02 -1.99
C PHE A 14 -22.06 17.35 -1.16
N ILE A 15 -21.12 18.13 -1.71
CA ILE A 15 -19.88 18.53 -1.02
C ILE A 15 -20.19 19.30 0.26
N LYS A 16 -21.18 20.23 0.21
CA LYS A 16 -21.56 21.03 1.36
C LYS A 16 -22.21 20.22 2.50
N ASN A 17 -22.91 19.15 2.15
CA ASN A 17 -23.61 18.30 3.11
C ASN A 17 -22.81 17.05 3.50
N LEU A 18 -21.70 16.77 2.83
CA LEU A 18 -20.84 15.64 3.14
C LEU A 18 -20.13 15.87 4.48
N LYS A 19 -20.58 15.17 5.50
CA LYS A 19 -19.96 15.16 6.83
C LYS A 19 -19.20 13.85 7.00
N ILE A 20 -17.91 13.88 6.75
CA ILE A 20 -17.03 12.75 7.00
C ILE A 20 -16.49 12.89 8.43
N LYS A 21 -16.75 11.90 9.27
CA LYS A 21 -16.16 11.80 10.59
C LYS A 21 -14.82 11.08 10.45
N ILE A 22 -13.74 11.83 10.46
CA ILE A 22 -12.39 11.28 10.41
C ILE A 22 -11.88 11.24 11.86
N PRO A 23 -11.48 10.04 12.37
CA PRO A 23 -10.79 9.95 13.64
C PRO A 23 -9.46 10.73 13.63
N GLU A 24 -9.05 11.21 14.78
CA GLU A 24 -7.73 11.83 14.93
C GLU A 24 -6.64 10.76 14.75
N ASN A 25 -5.62 11.09 13.94
CA ASN A 25 -4.51 10.18 13.63
C ASN A 25 -4.97 8.81 13.09
N PHE A 26 -5.98 8.83 12.20
CA PHE A 26 -6.54 7.62 11.61
C PHE A 26 -5.46 6.77 10.94
N ASN A 27 -5.47 5.46 11.23
CA ASN A 27 -4.58 4.49 10.61
C ASN A 27 -5.35 3.21 10.25
N PHE A 28 -5.46 2.93 8.96
CA PHE A 28 -6.22 1.78 8.47
C PHE A 28 -5.78 0.45 9.11
N GLY A 29 -4.48 0.28 9.37
CA GLY A 29 -3.95 -0.92 10.01
C GLY A 29 -4.48 -1.12 11.44
N TYR A 30 -4.56 -0.06 12.24
CA TYR A 30 -5.02 -0.12 13.63
C TYR A 30 -6.53 0.03 13.76
N ASP A 31 -7.09 1.07 13.12
CA ASP A 31 -8.49 1.45 13.34
C ASP A 31 -9.49 0.56 12.57
N ILE A 32 -9.02 -0.14 11.54
CA ILE A 32 -9.85 -1.07 10.78
C ILE A 32 -9.39 -2.52 10.99
N VAL A 33 -8.15 -2.87 10.59
CA VAL A 33 -7.71 -4.26 10.59
C VAL A 33 -7.60 -4.82 12.00
N ASP A 34 -6.92 -4.12 12.91
CA ASP A 34 -6.72 -4.58 14.29
C ASP A 34 -8.01 -4.50 15.11
N ALA A 35 -8.86 -3.48 14.86
CA ALA A 35 -10.16 -3.36 15.49
C ALA A 35 -11.07 -4.54 15.13
N TRP A 36 -11.20 -4.87 13.84
CA TRP A 36 -11.97 -6.07 13.41
C TRP A 36 -11.36 -7.38 13.92
N ALA A 37 -10.04 -7.48 13.99
CA ALA A 37 -9.39 -8.66 14.55
C ALA A 37 -9.68 -8.85 16.05
N ALA A 38 -9.92 -7.75 16.78
CA ALA A 38 -10.32 -7.79 18.19
C ALA A 38 -11.82 -8.09 18.37
N GLU A 39 -12.69 -7.53 17.51
CA GLU A 39 -14.14 -7.66 17.63
C GLU A 39 -14.66 -8.98 17.02
N GLU A 40 -14.25 -9.31 15.80
CA GLU A 40 -14.67 -10.52 15.08
C GLU A 40 -13.46 -11.21 14.43
N PRO A 41 -12.57 -11.88 15.21
CA PRO A 41 -11.31 -12.45 14.73
C PRO A 41 -11.48 -13.43 13.56
N ASP A 42 -12.54 -14.22 13.55
CA ASP A 42 -12.82 -15.25 12.55
C ASP A 42 -13.54 -14.73 11.30
N LYS A 43 -13.91 -13.44 11.29
CA LYS A 43 -14.55 -12.79 10.14
C LYS A 43 -13.61 -12.79 8.94
N LYS A 44 -14.17 -13.12 7.76
CA LYS A 44 -13.43 -13.11 6.49
C LYS A 44 -12.96 -11.70 6.16
N ALA A 45 -11.65 -11.52 6.00
CA ALA A 45 -11.02 -10.24 5.66
C ALA A 45 -10.57 -10.19 4.20
N LEU A 46 -10.00 -11.28 3.68
CA LEU A 46 -9.45 -11.32 2.33
C LEU A 46 -9.65 -12.72 1.73
N LEU A 47 -10.11 -12.76 0.49
CA LEU A 47 -10.09 -13.96 -0.36
C LEU A 47 -9.17 -13.68 -1.54
N TRP A 48 -8.09 -14.44 -1.64
CA TRP A 48 -7.18 -14.41 -2.78
C TRP A 48 -7.38 -15.64 -3.65
N THR A 49 -7.32 -15.45 -4.97
CA THR A 49 -7.38 -16.53 -5.95
C THR A 49 -6.46 -16.22 -7.13
N ASN A 50 -5.98 -17.25 -7.82
CA ASN A 50 -5.17 -17.12 -9.02
C ASN A 50 -5.76 -17.89 -10.21
N ASP A 51 -5.11 -17.76 -11.37
CA ASP A 51 -5.56 -18.37 -12.62
C ASP A 51 -5.40 -19.92 -12.63
N LYS A 52 -4.72 -20.49 -11.63
CA LYS A 52 -4.59 -21.94 -11.44
C LYS A 52 -5.72 -22.55 -10.57
N GLY A 53 -6.65 -21.72 -10.11
CA GLY A 53 -7.74 -22.14 -9.23
C GLY A 53 -7.33 -22.29 -7.76
N GLU A 54 -6.10 -21.90 -7.41
CA GLU A 54 -5.69 -21.83 -6.01
C GLU A 54 -6.42 -20.69 -5.32
N HIS A 55 -6.82 -20.89 -4.08
CA HIS A 55 -7.46 -19.84 -3.28
C HIS A 55 -6.98 -19.91 -1.83
N ILE A 56 -6.85 -18.75 -1.21
CA ILE A 56 -6.50 -18.58 0.19
C ILE A 56 -7.48 -17.59 0.80
N GLN A 57 -8.10 -17.97 1.92
CA GLN A 57 -8.96 -17.11 2.69
C GLN A 57 -8.25 -16.71 3.98
N TYR A 58 -8.22 -15.43 4.27
CA TYR A 58 -7.70 -14.87 5.52
C TYR A 58 -8.83 -14.31 6.35
N THR A 59 -8.78 -14.57 7.64
CA THR A 59 -9.61 -13.88 8.64
C THR A 59 -8.96 -12.56 9.04
N TYR A 60 -9.66 -11.72 9.81
CA TYR A 60 -9.05 -10.52 10.36
C TYR A 60 -7.94 -10.83 11.35
N ALA A 61 -8.05 -11.91 12.13
CA ALA A 61 -6.97 -12.39 13.00
C ALA A 61 -5.72 -12.77 12.19
N ASP A 62 -5.89 -13.49 11.08
CA ASP A 62 -4.78 -13.83 10.18
C ASP A 62 -4.16 -12.57 9.58
N LEU A 63 -5.00 -11.65 9.07
CA LEU A 63 -4.52 -10.43 8.43
C LEU A 63 -3.74 -9.56 9.43
N LYS A 64 -4.25 -9.41 10.68
CA LYS A 64 -3.51 -8.74 11.74
C LYS A 64 -2.17 -9.41 12.01
N LYS A 65 -2.16 -10.73 12.19
CA LYS A 65 -0.94 -11.50 12.45
C LYS A 65 0.12 -11.26 11.37
N TYR A 66 -0.23 -11.44 10.09
CA TYR A 66 0.71 -11.30 9.00
C TYR A 66 1.15 -9.86 8.78
N THR A 67 0.28 -8.88 9.01
CA THR A 67 0.65 -7.47 8.92
C THR A 67 1.57 -7.04 10.05
N ASP A 68 1.39 -7.56 11.28
CA ASP A 68 2.29 -7.32 12.41
C ASP A 68 3.67 -7.92 12.16
N MET A 69 3.74 -9.18 11.70
CA MET A 69 5.00 -9.83 11.33
C MET A 69 5.72 -9.05 10.22
N THR A 70 5.00 -8.60 9.20
CA THR A 70 5.55 -7.82 8.09
C THR A 70 6.03 -6.43 8.57
N ALA A 71 5.28 -5.77 9.44
CA ALA A 71 5.67 -4.47 10.00
C ALA A 71 6.95 -4.60 10.83
N SER A 72 7.04 -5.61 11.70
CA SER A 72 8.24 -5.89 12.48
C SER A 72 9.45 -6.18 11.57
N TYR A 73 9.25 -6.97 10.53
CA TYR A 73 10.31 -7.26 9.56
C TYR A 73 10.79 -5.99 8.85
N PHE A 74 9.88 -5.18 8.32
CA PHE A 74 10.24 -3.93 7.64
C PHE A 74 10.91 -2.94 8.60
N GLN A 75 10.47 -2.87 9.86
CA GLN A 75 11.10 -2.08 10.90
C GLN A 75 12.55 -2.54 11.14
N SER A 76 12.80 -3.86 11.16
CA SER A 76 14.16 -4.42 11.29
C SER A 76 15.08 -4.09 10.11
N LEU A 77 14.50 -3.83 8.92
CA LEU A 77 15.22 -3.34 7.74
C LEU A 77 15.45 -1.82 7.75
N GLY A 78 14.99 -1.13 8.80
CA GLY A 78 15.16 0.30 9.00
C GLY A 78 14.06 1.14 8.33
N ILE A 79 12.87 0.58 8.06
CA ILE A 79 11.73 1.31 7.53
C ILE A 79 10.89 1.84 8.70
N GLY A 80 10.51 3.10 8.62
CA GLY A 80 9.69 3.80 9.61
C GLY A 80 8.87 4.94 9.01
N HIS A 81 8.43 5.84 9.87
CA HIS A 81 7.57 6.97 9.51
C HIS A 81 8.16 7.81 8.35
N GLY A 82 7.33 8.10 7.35
CA GLY A 82 7.69 8.90 6.19
C GLY A 82 8.58 8.22 5.13
N ASP A 83 9.10 7.02 5.41
CA ASP A 83 9.94 6.31 4.45
C ASP A 83 9.14 5.83 3.23
N MET A 84 9.67 6.05 2.04
CA MET A 84 9.06 5.68 0.77
C MET A 84 9.40 4.22 0.41
N VAL A 85 8.37 3.38 0.20
CA VAL A 85 8.55 1.96 -0.16
C VAL A 85 7.77 1.63 -1.42
N MET A 86 8.46 1.15 -2.44
CA MET A 86 7.82 0.73 -3.70
C MET A 86 7.44 -0.75 -3.66
N LEU A 87 6.17 -1.06 -3.97
CA LEU A 87 5.63 -2.42 -4.03
C LEU A 87 5.35 -2.82 -5.48
N ILE A 88 6.07 -3.83 -5.98
CA ILE A 88 5.92 -4.39 -7.34
C ILE A 88 5.49 -5.86 -7.22
N LEU A 89 4.29 -6.10 -6.69
CA LEU A 89 3.84 -7.43 -6.25
C LEU A 89 2.72 -8.03 -7.10
N LYS A 90 2.38 -7.42 -8.24
CA LYS A 90 1.30 -7.94 -9.10
C LYS A 90 0.00 -8.16 -8.29
N ARG A 91 -0.59 -9.38 -8.43
CA ARG A 91 -1.81 -9.81 -7.75
C ARG A 91 -1.50 -10.76 -6.57
N ARG A 92 -0.36 -10.61 -5.90
CA ARG A 92 0.00 -11.43 -4.76
C ARG A 92 -0.71 -10.96 -3.49
N TYR A 93 -1.06 -11.90 -2.61
CA TYR A 93 -1.67 -11.59 -1.32
C TYR A 93 -0.72 -10.86 -0.38
N GLU A 94 0.59 -11.03 -0.54
CA GLU A 94 1.63 -10.32 0.23
C GLU A 94 1.61 -8.80 -0.01
N PHE A 95 0.97 -8.35 -1.10
CA PHE A 95 0.71 -6.93 -1.32
C PHE A 95 -0.12 -6.33 -0.17
N TRP A 96 -1.15 -7.05 0.27
CA TRP A 96 -2.03 -6.60 1.35
C TRP A 96 -1.33 -6.59 2.70
N TYR A 97 -0.46 -7.58 2.98
CA TYR A 97 0.37 -7.54 4.19
C TYR A 97 1.31 -6.35 4.17
N SER A 98 1.97 -6.11 3.05
CA SER A 98 2.96 -5.05 2.90
C SER A 98 2.35 -3.66 3.01
N ILE A 99 1.23 -3.39 2.31
CA ILE A 99 0.59 -2.06 2.36
C ILE A 99 0.08 -1.74 3.76
N ILE A 100 -0.58 -2.69 4.44
CA ILE A 100 -1.10 -2.47 5.78
C ILE A 100 0.04 -2.36 6.80
N ALA A 101 1.09 -3.17 6.67
CA ALA A 101 2.28 -3.09 7.52
C ALA A 101 2.97 -1.73 7.41
N LEU A 102 3.11 -1.20 6.20
CA LEU A 102 3.68 0.12 5.96
C LEU A 102 2.81 1.23 6.57
N HIS A 103 1.47 1.12 6.48
CA HIS A 103 0.58 2.04 7.18
C HIS A 103 0.78 1.98 8.70
N LYS A 104 0.94 0.78 9.30
CA LYS A 104 1.24 0.63 10.73
C LYS A 104 2.56 1.31 11.15
N LEU A 105 3.52 1.39 10.24
CA LEU A 105 4.79 2.09 10.47
C LEU A 105 4.75 3.58 10.18
N GLY A 106 3.64 4.10 9.62
CA GLY A 106 3.56 5.48 9.12
C GLY A 106 4.41 5.72 7.86
N ALA A 107 4.79 4.66 7.16
CA ALA A 107 5.55 4.73 5.92
C ALA A 107 4.64 4.96 4.70
N VAL A 108 5.21 5.46 3.62
CA VAL A 108 4.50 5.78 2.38
C VAL A 108 4.60 4.62 1.39
N VAL A 109 3.46 4.16 0.93
CA VAL A 109 3.39 3.07 -0.07
C VAL A 109 3.38 3.63 -1.48
N ILE A 110 4.19 3.07 -2.36
CA ILE A 110 4.21 3.38 -3.80
C ILE A 110 3.90 2.09 -4.58
N PRO A 111 2.62 1.82 -4.87
CA PRO A 111 2.26 0.69 -5.71
C PRO A 111 2.74 0.90 -7.14
N ALA A 112 3.37 -0.12 -7.72
CA ALA A 112 3.91 -0.05 -9.06
C ALA A 112 3.67 -1.33 -9.87
N THR A 113 3.57 -1.16 -11.19
CA THR A 113 3.40 -2.28 -12.10
C THR A 113 4.70 -3.05 -12.31
N HIS A 114 4.59 -4.36 -12.56
CA HIS A 114 5.71 -5.22 -12.94
C HIS A 114 6.24 -4.96 -14.36
N LEU A 115 5.60 -4.08 -15.12
CA LEU A 115 5.99 -3.72 -16.49
C LEU A 115 7.02 -2.57 -16.53
N LEU A 116 7.47 -2.08 -15.36
CA LEU A 116 8.48 -1.02 -15.30
C LEU A 116 9.80 -1.47 -15.95
N THR A 117 10.37 -0.58 -16.75
CA THR A 117 11.73 -0.72 -17.28
C THR A 117 12.76 -0.17 -16.29
N LYS A 118 14.06 -0.43 -16.54
CA LYS A 118 15.17 0.20 -15.81
C LYS A 118 14.97 1.72 -15.68
N LYS A 119 14.69 2.41 -16.79
CA LYS A 119 14.48 3.87 -16.81
C LYS A 119 13.36 4.31 -15.90
N ASP A 120 12.24 3.57 -15.92
CA ASP A 120 11.08 3.87 -15.08
C ASP A 120 11.37 3.72 -13.60
N ILE A 121 12.17 2.72 -13.23
CA ILE A 121 12.57 2.46 -11.84
C ILE A 121 13.49 3.57 -11.35
N VAL A 122 14.54 3.91 -12.14
CA VAL A 122 15.48 4.99 -11.79
C VAL A 122 14.74 6.30 -11.57
N TYR A 123 13.83 6.65 -12.49
CA TYR A 123 13.03 7.87 -12.37
C TYR A 123 12.25 7.91 -11.04
N ARG A 124 11.49 6.85 -10.73
CA ARG A 124 10.65 6.78 -9.52
C ARG A 124 11.48 6.79 -8.25
N CYS A 125 12.57 6.02 -8.23
CA CYS A 125 13.45 5.97 -7.07
C CYS A 125 14.02 7.34 -6.73
N ASN A 126 14.48 8.08 -7.71
CA ASN A 126 15.07 9.40 -7.51
C ASN A 126 14.03 10.51 -7.28
N ALA A 127 12.85 10.41 -7.91
CA ALA A 127 11.79 11.40 -7.74
C ALA A 127 11.11 11.32 -6.37
N ALA A 128 11.05 10.15 -5.75
CA ALA A 128 10.38 9.91 -4.47
C ALA A 128 11.33 9.48 -3.35
N ASP A 129 12.64 9.52 -3.52
CA ASP A 129 13.64 9.07 -2.53
C ASP A 129 13.32 7.69 -1.94
N ILE A 130 12.98 6.73 -2.82
CA ILE A 130 12.56 5.38 -2.42
C ILE A 130 13.67 4.69 -1.64
N LYS A 131 13.36 4.24 -0.43
CA LYS A 131 14.30 3.60 0.49
C LYS A 131 14.32 2.08 0.36
N MET A 132 13.18 1.46 0.01
CA MET A 132 13.07 0.02 -0.14
C MET A 132 12.19 -0.34 -1.35
N ILE A 133 12.52 -1.43 -2.03
CA ILE A 133 11.69 -2.02 -3.08
C ILE A 133 11.33 -3.45 -2.65
N VAL A 134 10.03 -3.77 -2.66
CA VAL A 134 9.52 -5.13 -2.46
C VAL A 134 8.95 -5.61 -3.80
N ALA A 135 9.50 -6.68 -4.36
CA ALA A 135 9.12 -7.15 -5.70
C ALA A 135 8.86 -8.65 -5.75
N ALA A 136 8.05 -9.09 -6.72
CA ALA A 136 7.91 -10.51 -7.03
C ALA A 136 9.21 -11.04 -7.65
N GLY A 137 9.75 -12.14 -7.09
CA GLY A 137 11.07 -12.68 -7.43
C GLY A 137 11.18 -13.43 -8.76
N GLU A 138 10.08 -13.68 -9.43
CA GLU A 138 9.97 -14.61 -10.56
C GLU A 138 9.91 -13.94 -11.95
N ASP A 139 10.35 -12.70 -12.10
CA ASP A 139 10.11 -11.93 -13.32
C ASP A 139 11.32 -11.13 -13.82
N VAL A 140 11.22 -10.72 -15.07
CA VAL A 140 12.12 -9.76 -15.72
C VAL A 140 12.27 -8.46 -14.90
N ILE A 141 11.27 -8.13 -14.08
CA ILE A 141 11.29 -6.95 -13.22
C ILE A 141 12.47 -6.95 -12.23
N THR A 142 12.86 -8.11 -11.69
CA THR A 142 14.01 -8.20 -10.77
C THR A 142 15.32 -7.83 -11.46
N LYS A 143 15.48 -8.23 -12.72
CA LYS A 143 16.63 -7.82 -13.53
C LYS A 143 16.63 -6.30 -13.76
N HIS A 144 15.49 -5.72 -14.11
CA HIS A 144 15.38 -4.27 -14.29
C HIS A 144 15.68 -3.52 -13.00
N ILE A 145 15.28 -4.06 -11.83
CA ILE A 145 15.60 -3.49 -10.52
C ILE A 145 17.11 -3.54 -10.30
N ILE A 146 17.75 -4.71 -10.45
CA ILE A 146 19.20 -4.87 -10.27
C ILE A 146 19.96 -3.90 -11.17
N ASP A 147 19.61 -3.85 -12.47
CA ASP A 147 20.24 -2.95 -13.43
C ASP A 147 20.05 -1.46 -13.10
N ALA A 148 19.00 -1.12 -12.35
CA ALA A 148 18.70 0.26 -11.94
C ALA A 148 19.48 0.71 -10.70
N MET A 149 19.89 -0.20 -9.81
CA MET A 149 20.46 0.14 -8.50
C MET A 149 21.67 1.07 -8.53
N PRO A 150 22.62 0.96 -9.49
CA PRO A 150 23.73 1.92 -9.57
C PRO A 150 23.28 3.39 -9.69
N ASP A 151 22.08 3.60 -10.24
CA ASP A 151 21.49 4.93 -10.50
C ASP A 151 20.44 5.32 -9.44
N CYS A 152 20.24 4.51 -8.36
CA CYS A 152 19.23 4.68 -7.32
C CYS A 152 19.86 4.77 -5.92
N PRO A 153 20.60 5.83 -5.58
CA PRO A 153 21.38 5.90 -4.33
C PRO A 153 20.53 5.92 -3.05
N SER A 154 19.26 6.29 -3.12
CA SER A 154 18.32 6.28 -2.00
C SER A 154 17.90 4.88 -1.56
N VAL A 155 17.85 3.92 -2.49
CA VAL A 155 17.44 2.53 -2.21
C VAL A 155 18.49 1.82 -1.36
N LYS A 156 18.06 1.34 -0.18
CA LYS A 156 18.93 0.65 0.78
C LYS A 156 18.60 -0.82 0.92
N LYS A 157 17.38 -1.22 0.57
CA LYS A 157 16.89 -2.59 0.74
C LYS A 157 16.08 -3.04 -0.47
N LEU A 158 16.37 -4.27 -0.90
CA LEU A 158 15.59 -5.00 -1.90
C LEU A 158 15.02 -6.25 -1.22
N VAL A 159 13.73 -6.49 -1.36
CA VAL A 159 13.03 -7.64 -0.78
C VAL A 159 12.33 -8.41 -1.88
N SER A 160 12.53 -9.71 -1.94
CA SER A 160 11.88 -10.59 -2.92
C SER A 160 10.77 -11.39 -2.28
N VAL A 161 9.62 -11.44 -2.98
CA VAL A 161 8.47 -12.27 -2.64
C VAL A 161 8.32 -13.36 -3.69
N GLY A 162 8.40 -14.61 -3.27
CA GLY A 162 8.23 -15.76 -4.17
C GLY A 162 9.30 -16.82 -3.98
N PRO A 163 9.30 -17.88 -4.82
CA PRO A 163 10.23 -18.98 -4.67
C PRO A 163 11.68 -18.57 -5.01
N ASP A 164 11.85 -17.61 -5.89
CA ASP A 164 13.18 -17.16 -6.35
C ASP A 164 13.60 -15.91 -5.57
N ILE A 165 14.80 -15.99 -4.97
CA ILE A 165 15.43 -14.87 -4.27
C ILE A 165 16.68 -14.49 -5.04
N PRO A 166 16.61 -13.46 -5.89
CA PRO A 166 17.78 -13.00 -6.65
C PRO A 166 18.90 -12.51 -5.72
N GLU A 167 20.14 -12.55 -6.21
CA GLU A 167 21.27 -12.01 -5.47
C GLU A 167 21.04 -10.52 -5.12
N GLY A 168 21.36 -10.16 -3.88
CA GLY A 168 21.14 -8.81 -3.35
C GLY A 168 19.75 -8.55 -2.80
N PHE A 169 18.83 -9.52 -2.88
CA PHE A 169 17.51 -9.41 -2.27
C PHE A 169 17.41 -10.18 -0.95
N GLU A 170 16.70 -9.59 -0.01
CA GLU A 170 16.24 -10.27 1.22
C GLU A 170 15.01 -11.14 0.89
N ASP A 171 14.87 -12.28 1.58
CA ASP A 171 13.72 -13.18 1.44
C ASP A 171 12.57 -12.71 2.34
N PHE A 172 11.46 -12.29 1.73
CA PHE A 172 10.30 -11.80 2.44
C PHE A 172 9.73 -12.82 3.45
N HIS A 173 9.52 -14.06 3.02
CA HIS A 173 8.89 -15.09 3.86
C HIS A 173 9.78 -15.48 5.02
N LYS A 174 11.07 -15.71 4.77
CA LYS A 174 12.02 -15.95 5.87
C LYS A 174 12.17 -14.76 6.81
N GLY A 175 12.06 -13.54 6.26
CA GLY A 175 12.11 -12.32 7.04
C GLY A 175 10.96 -12.22 8.01
N ILE A 176 9.72 -12.39 7.55
CA ILE A 176 8.53 -12.32 8.41
C ILE A 176 8.46 -13.48 9.43
N GLU A 177 8.90 -14.69 9.06
CA GLU A 177 8.94 -15.84 9.97
C GLU A 177 9.89 -15.64 11.16
N LYS A 178 11.00 -14.93 10.93
CA LYS A 178 12.03 -14.63 11.94
C LYS A 178 11.80 -13.32 12.67
N ALA A 179 10.80 -12.55 12.27
CA ALA A 179 10.54 -11.24 12.85
C ALA A 179 10.24 -11.34 14.34
N ALA A 180 10.80 -10.43 15.11
CA ALA A 180 10.45 -10.27 16.52
C ALA A 180 8.98 -9.85 16.66
N PRO A 181 8.35 -10.00 17.84
CA PRO A 181 7.02 -9.45 18.08
C PRO A 181 6.96 -7.96 17.70
N PHE A 182 5.92 -7.58 16.97
CA PHE A 182 5.75 -6.20 16.51
C PHE A 182 5.51 -5.25 17.69
N VAL A 183 6.28 -4.18 17.73
CA VAL A 183 6.09 -3.09 18.69
C VAL A 183 5.53 -1.89 17.94
N LYS A 184 4.29 -1.54 18.26
CA LYS A 184 3.60 -0.39 17.66
C LYS A 184 4.39 0.89 17.98
N PRO A 185 4.73 1.73 16.98
CA PRO A 185 5.28 3.06 17.22
C PRO A 185 4.33 3.91 18.07
N GLU A 186 4.86 4.77 18.93
CA GLU A 186 4.05 5.65 19.79
C GLU A 186 3.23 6.63 18.95
N HIS A 187 3.83 7.20 17.92
CA HIS A 187 3.20 8.14 16.98
C HIS A 187 3.45 7.66 15.55
N PRO A 188 2.66 6.69 15.04
CA PRO A 188 2.91 6.14 13.70
C PRO A 188 2.64 7.15 12.58
N ASN A 189 1.61 7.99 12.72
CA ASN A 189 1.21 8.98 11.72
C ASN A 189 0.27 10.05 12.30
N THR A 190 0.15 11.15 11.56
CA THR A 190 -0.97 12.12 11.64
C THR A 190 -1.92 11.91 10.46
N ASN A 191 -3.04 12.63 10.44
CA ASN A 191 -3.98 12.57 9.31
C ASN A 191 -3.42 13.20 8.04
N GLU A 192 -2.55 14.19 8.18
CA GLU A 192 -1.94 14.96 7.09
C GLU A 192 -0.72 14.28 6.49
N ASP A 193 -0.17 13.25 7.15
CA ASP A 193 0.96 12.49 6.62
C ASP A 193 0.57 11.76 5.33
N THR A 194 1.50 11.70 4.39
CA THR A 194 1.31 10.92 3.17
C THR A 194 1.33 9.42 3.51
N SER A 195 0.30 8.69 3.12
CA SER A 195 0.20 7.22 3.29
C SER A 195 0.46 6.48 1.98
N LEU A 196 0.10 7.09 0.86
CA LEU A 196 0.09 6.44 -0.44
C LEU A 196 0.49 7.44 -1.53
N MET A 197 1.33 7.00 -2.46
CA MET A 197 1.75 7.81 -3.59
C MET A 197 1.64 7.03 -4.90
N TYR A 198 0.97 7.59 -5.89
CA TYR A 198 0.87 7.03 -7.23
C TYR A 198 1.68 7.83 -8.24
N PHE A 199 2.30 7.12 -9.17
CA PHE A 199 2.84 7.69 -10.39
C PHE A 199 1.80 7.53 -11.51
N THR A 200 1.24 8.64 -11.96
CA THR A 200 0.22 8.67 -13.01
C THR A 200 0.83 9.09 -14.35
N SER A 201 0.25 8.62 -15.46
CA SER A 201 0.67 9.03 -16.81
C SER A 201 0.46 10.55 -16.97
N GLY A 202 1.56 11.29 -17.10
CA GLY A 202 1.51 12.71 -17.41
C GLY A 202 1.25 12.93 -18.91
N THR A 203 0.55 14.02 -19.26
CA THR A 203 0.35 14.45 -20.66
C THR A 203 1.61 15.02 -21.29
N THR A 204 2.67 15.25 -20.53
CA THR A 204 3.88 16.01 -20.92
C THR A 204 5.20 15.24 -20.73
N GLY A 205 5.19 13.89 -20.74
CA GLY A 205 6.41 13.07 -20.66
C GLY A 205 6.54 12.26 -19.39
N GLU A 206 7.27 12.73 -18.37
CA GLU A 206 7.53 11.91 -17.16
C GLU A 206 6.28 11.78 -16.26
N PRO A 207 6.10 10.64 -15.57
CA PRO A 207 4.95 10.43 -14.68
C PRO A 207 4.88 11.47 -13.56
N LYS A 208 3.65 11.91 -13.24
CA LYS A 208 3.40 12.80 -12.11
C LYS A 208 3.13 12.02 -10.83
N MET A 209 3.64 12.51 -9.71
CA MET A 209 3.35 11.99 -8.39
C MET A 209 2.03 12.57 -7.86
N VAL A 210 1.16 11.70 -7.35
CA VAL A 210 -0.09 12.06 -6.68
C VAL A 210 -0.06 11.42 -5.30
N ALA A 211 -0.01 12.26 -4.27
CA ALA A 211 0.00 11.83 -2.87
C ALA A 211 -1.41 11.78 -2.30
N HIS A 212 -1.66 10.80 -1.45
CA HIS A 212 -2.85 10.67 -0.62
C HIS A 212 -2.42 10.56 0.83
N ASP A 213 -3.12 11.27 1.71
CA ASP A 213 -2.90 11.25 3.14
C ASP A 213 -3.55 10.02 3.81
N PHE A 214 -3.40 9.91 5.13
CA PHE A 214 -3.97 8.79 5.88
C PHE A 214 -5.51 8.83 5.94
N THR A 215 -6.16 9.93 5.61
CA THR A 215 -7.63 10.04 5.58
C THR A 215 -8.26 9.48 4.31
N TYR A 216 -7.46 9.21 3.28
CA TYR A 216 -7.93 8.74 1.97
C TYR A 216 -8.89 7.53 2.05
N PRO A 217 -8.65 6.48 2.85
CA PRO A 217 -9.59 5.37 2.98
C PRO A 217 -10.96 5.79 3.54
N CYS A 218 -11.01 6.79 4.43
CA CYS A 218 -12.27 7.29 4.99
C CYS A 218 -13.17 7.92 3.91
N LEU A 219 -12.59 8.56 2.90
CA LEU A 219 -13.33 9.16 1.79
C LEU A 219 -13.99 8.10 0.91
N LEU A 220 -13.36 6.95 0.73
CA LEU A 220 -13.89 5.86 -0.10
C LEU A 220 -15.13 5.20 0.52
N TYR A 221 -15.19 5.11 1.86
CA TYR A 221 -16.32 4.52 2.56
C TYR A 221 -17.55 5.44 2.67
N THR A 222 -17.36 6.74 2.57
CA THR A 222 -18.41 7.72 2.79
C THR A 222 -19.00 8.29 1.51
N SER A 223 -18.36 8.03 0.36
CA SER A 223 -18.86 8.46 -0.94
C SER A 223 -19.70 7.34 -1.56
N PRO A 224 -21.03 7.52 -1.74
CA PRO A 224 -21.85 6.52 -2.40
C PRO A 224 -21.37 6.34 -3.85
N SER A 225 -21.09 5.11 -4.21
CA SER A 225 -20.74 4.75 -5.59
C SER A 225 -22.00 4.78 -6.47
N PRO A 226 -21.92 5.27 -7.71
CA PRO A 226 -23.01 5.12 -8.66
C PRO A 226 -23.40 3.65 -8.95
N ARG A 227 -22.54 2.71 -8.55
CA ARG A 227 -22.75 1.26 -8.66
C ARG A 227 -23.39 0.64 -7.41
N ASP A 228 -23.49 1.39 -6.32
CA ASP A 228 -24.15 0.89 -5.13
C ASP A 228 -25.63 0.68 -5.42
N PRO A 229 -26.23 -0.50 -5.09
CA PRO A 229 -27.64 -0.71 -5.29
C PRO A 229 -28.39 0.35 -4.48
N LYS A 230 -29.32 1.05 -5.14
CA LYS A 230 -30.23 1.95 -4.45
C LYS A 230 -31.02 1.11 -3.44
N THR A 231 -30.65 1.18 -2.19
CA THR A 231 -31.51 0.70 -1.11
C THR A 231 -32.70 1.64 -1.04
N SER A 232 -33.80 1.15 -1.58
CA SER A 232 -35.15 1.75 -1.45
C SER A 232 -35.67 1.57 -0.03
#